data_9ed93e20e6b1e4ca33b35dce34c292e0
#
_entry.id   9ed93e20e6b1e4ca33b35dce34c292e0
#
_cell.length_a   1.000
_cell.length_b   1.000
_cell.length_c   1.000
_cell.angle_alpha   90.00
_cell.angle_beta   90.00
_cell.angle_gamma   90.00
#
_symmetry.space_group_name_H-M   'P 1'
#
loop_
_entity.id
_entity.type
_entity.pdbx_description
1 polymer ?
#
loop_
_entity_poly.entity_id
_entity_poly.type
_entity_poly.pdbx_seq_one_letter_code
_entity_poly.pdbx_strand_id
1 'polypeptide(L)'
;MLCRLLGVSRSGYYAWRVRPPAARTEADAQLGGIIRAVHAASRGTYGTPRIHAELRACGVRCGRKRIARLLRIAGLHGCHRRKGTITTRRGVEAVPADDRVQRDFTAAAPNRLWVADITYIPTWMGFLYLAVVLDVFSRRIVGWAMADGSPLGSMRAELVVDALDMAIARRRPEAGVIHHSDHGSQYTSLTFGQRLHDAGILASRGSQGDCYDNALMESFFATLECELLDGRAFPTHRMARTALFEFLEGFYNTQRRHSALNYLSPSDYERGWTSVSQMA
;
A
#
# COMPACT_ATOMS: atom_id res chain seq x y z
N MET A 1 35.12 36.53 33.47
CA MET A 1 34.01 36.58 34.47
C MET A 1 33.10 35.36 34.37
N LEU A 2 32.49 35.03 33.25
CA LEU A 2 31.56 33.89 33.09
C LEU A 2 32.15 32.48 33.43
N CYS A 3 33.42 32.18 33.06
CA CYS A 3 34.03 30.90 33.39
C CYS A 3 34.20 30.66 34.89
N ARG A 4 34.41 31.72 35.65
CA ARG A 4 34.49 31.68 37.13
C ARG A 4 33.15 31.40 37.75
N LEU A 5 32.10 32.00 37.25
CA LEU A 5 30.70 31.81 37.69
C LEU A 5 30.23 30.38 37.42
N LEU A 6 30.61 29.78 36.28
CA LEU A 6 30.20 28.44 35.86
C LEU A 6 31.17 27.36 36.37
N GLY A 7 32.23 27.68 37.15
CA GLY A 7 33.18 26.72 37.70
C GLY A 7 34.00 26.00 36.65
N VAL A 8 34.19 26.59 35.43
CA VAL A 8 34.97 25.98 34.33
C VAL A 8 36.29 26.74 34.07
N SER A 9 37.34 26.02 33.68
CA SER A 9 38.61 26.66 33.31
C SER A 9 38.48 27.43 32.01
N ARG A 10 39.18 28.59 31.89
CA ARG A 10 39.18 29.38 30.64
C ARG A 10 39.76 28.56 29.47
N SER A 11 40.84 27.82 29.69
CA SER A 11 41.44 26.92 28.69
C SER A 11 40.46 25.83 28.26
N GLY A 12 39.75 25.19 29.19
CA GLY A 12 38.73 24.18 28.89
C GLY A 12 37.59 24.73 28.04
N TYR A 13 37.14 25.98 28.35
CA TYR A 13 36.11 26.62 27.53
C TYR A 13 36.56 26.87 26.07
N TYR A 14 37.77 27.43 25.89
CA TYR A 14 38.30 27.66 24.53
C TYR A 14 38.56 26.36 23.79
N ALA A 15 39.14 25.35 24.43
CA ALA A 15 39.33 24.04 23.85
C ALA A 15 37.98 23.37 23.44
N TRP A 16 36.96 23.50 24.24
CA TRP A 16 35.60 23.03 23.90
C TRP A 16 35.03 23.79 22.71
N ARG A 17 35.16 25.12 22.69
CA ARG A 17 34.65 26.00 21.63
C ARG A 17 35.24 25.71 20.26
N VAL A 18 36.52 25.35 20.16
CA VAL A 18 37.23 25.07 18.90
C VAL A 18 37.30 23.58 18.57
N ARG A 19 36.79 22.72 19.47
CA ARG A 19 36.79 21.28 19.24
C ARG A 19 35.96 20.92 18.02
N PRO A 20 36.52 20.16 17.06
CA PRO A 20 35.71 19.64 15.95
C PRO A 20 34.58 18.76 16.46
N PRO A 21 33.50 18.61 15.71
CA PRO A 21 32.39 17.70 16.07
C PRO A 21 32.95 16.29 16.32
N ALA A 22 32.38 15.59 17.30
CA ALA A 22 32.75 14.20 17.54
C ALA A 22 32.41 13.35 16.30
N ALA A 23 33.23 12.36 16.01
CA ALA A 23 33.06 11.45 14.86
C ALA A 23 31.64 10.85 14.79
N ARG A 24 31.02 10.61 15.95
CA ARG A 24 29.62 10.18 16.04
C ARG A 24 28.65 11.25 15.53
N THR A 25 28.91 12.51 15.79
CA THR A 25 28.06 13.64 15.33
C THR A 25 28.12 13.77 13.81
N GLU A 26 29.30 13.65 13.23
CA GLU A 26 29.49 13.64 11.78
C GLU A 26 28.80 12.44 11.12
N ALA A 27 29.00 11.23 11.68
CA ALA A 27 28.32 10.04 11.20
C ALA A 27 26.77 10.11 11.36
N ASP A 28 26.26 10.81 12.38
CA ASP A 28 24.84 11.06 12.54
C ASP A 28 24.32 12.09 11.53
N ALA A 29 25.10 13.10 11.18
CA ALA A 29 24.75 14.08 10.15
C ALA A 29 24.64 13.43 8.77
N GLN A 30 25.63 12.60 8.39
CA GLN A 30 25.61 11.83 7.15
C GLN A 30 24.43 10.87 7.08
N LEU A 31 24.20 10.06 8.12
CA LEU A 31 23.08 9.15 8.20
C LEU A 31 21.74 9.91 8.18
N GLY A 32 21.65 11.05 8.82
CA GLY A 32 20.48 11.93 8.79
C GLY A 32 20.17 12.44 7.38
N GLY A 33 21.20 12.72 6.56
CA GLY A 33 21.04 13.04 5.13
C GLY A 33 20.39 11.89 4.34
N ILE A 34 20.92 10.68 4.52
CA ILE A 34 20.39 9.48 3.86
C ILE A 34 18.94 9.21 4.31
N ILE A 35 18.64 9.32 5.60
CA ILE A 35 17.29 9.13 6.14
C ILE A 35 16.30 10.12 5.51
N ARG A 36 16.69 11.40 5.37
CA ARG A 36 15.84 12.42 4.71
C ARG A 36 15.57 12.06 3.24
N ALA A 37 16.59 11.63 2.52
CA ALA A 37 16.45 11.21 1.13
C ALA A 37 15.51 10.01 0.98
N VAL A 38 15.66 8.98 1.81
CA VAL A 38 14.78 7.80 1.84
C VAL A 38 13.34 8.20 2.21
N HIS A 39 13.17 9.06 3.18
CA HIS A 39 11.85 9.55 3.60
C HIS A 39 11.17 10.33 2.47
N ALA A 40 11.89 11.21 1.78
CA ALA A 40 11.35 11.94 0.62
C ALA A 40 11.01 11.00 -0.55
N ALA A 41 11.88 10.05 -0.88
CA ALA A 41 11.65 9.06 -1.93
C ALA A 41 10.42 8.18 -1.64
N SER A 42 10.15 7.92 -0.35
CA SER A 42 8.95 7.20 0.10
C SER A 42 7.71 8.09 0.23
N ARG A 43 7.66 9.24 -0.43
CA ARG A 43 6.55 10.21 -0.39
C ARG A 43 6.25 10.75 1.02
N GLY A 44 7.24 10.77 1.92
CA GLY A 44 7.07 11.20 3.30
C GLY A 44 6.34 10.20 4.21
N THR A 45 6.14 8.96 3.77
CA THR A 45 5.26 8.00 4.44
C THR A 45 5.98 7.02 5.35
N TYR A 46 7.29 6.79 5.14
CA TYR A 46 8.02 5.76 5.86
C TYR A 46 8.38 6.19 7.29
N GLY A 47 7.96 5.38 8.24
CA GLY A 47 8.48 5.42 9.61
C GLY A 47 9.72 4.55 9.80
N THR A 48 10.21 4.50 11.04
CA THR A 48 11.44 3.78 11.43
C THR A 48 11.57 2.36 10.85
N PRO A 49 10.55 1.48 10.85
CA PRO A 49 10.73 0.11 10.37
C PRO A 49 11.05 0.03 8.86
N ARG A 50 10.34 0.79 8.03
CA ARG A 50 10.54 0.79 6.58
C ARG A 50 11.84 1.49 6.18
N ILE A 51 12.19 2.61 6.84
CA ILE A 51 13.50 3.28 6.66
C ILE A 51 14.63 2.34 7.04
N HIS A 52 14.51 1.59 8.14
CA HIS A 52 15.52 0.61 8.52
C HIS A 52 15.71 -0.48 7.45
N ALA A 53 14.60 -0.98 6.89
CA ALA A 53 14.65 -1.97 5.81
C ALA A 53 15.32 -1.41 4.54
N GLU A 54 15.01 -0.15 4.19
CA GLU A 54 15.60 0.54 3.05
C GLU A 54 17.12 0.73 3.22
N LEU A 55 17.53 1.23 4.36
CA LEU A 55 18.95 1.41 4.68
C LEU A 55 19.72 0.07 4.63
N ARG A 56 19.12 -1.02 5.14
CA ARG A 56 19.72 -2.36 5.03
C ARG A 56 19.88 -2.81 3.58
N ALA A 57 18.88 -2.58 2.74
CA ALA A 57 18.92 -2.91 1.33
C ALA A 57 20.03 -2.14 0.59
N CYS A 58 20.30 -0.89 1.01
CA CYS A 58 21.40 -0.07 0.52
C CYS A 58 22.76 -0.37 1.20
N GLY A 59 22.89 -1.43 2.00
CA GLY A 59 24.12 -1.79 2.69
C GLY A 59 24.46 -0.95 3.94
N VAL A 60 23.59 -0.02 4.33
CA VAL A 60 23.81 0.84 5.52
C VAL A 60 23.35 0.13 6.78
N ARG A 61 24.27 -0.27 7.62
CA ARG A 61 23.99 -0.96 8.91
C ARG A 61 23.80 0.05 10.03
N CYS A 62 22.59 0.17 10.57
CA CYS A 62 22.30 1.01 11.73
C CYS A 62 21.12 0.45 12.54
N GLY A 63 21.11 0.74 13.84
CA GLY A 63 20.03 0.26 14.72
C GLY A 63 18.76 1.11 14.62
N ARG A 64 17.58 0.48 14.78
CA ARG A 64 16.27 1.17 14.74
C ARG A 64 16.17 2.34 15.72
N LYS A 65 16.73 2.22 16.94
CA LYS A 65 16.74 3.31 17.94
C LYS A 65 17.48 4.56 17.43
N ARG A 66 18.60 4.37 16.69
CA ARG A 66 19.36 5.48 16.10
C ARG A 66 18.54 6.17 15.00
N ILE A 67 17.89 5.41 14.13
CA ILE A 67 17.00 5.94 13.09
C ILE A 67 15.85 6.74 13.72
N ALA A 68 15.17 6.17 14.71
CA ALA A 68 14.04 6.84 15.39
C ALA A 68 14.47 8.16 16.02
N ARG A 69 15.66 8.22 16.62
CA ARG A 69 16.23 9.46 17.18
C ARG A 69 16.49 10.50 16.09
N LEU A 70 17.09 10.09 14.97
CA LEU A 70 17.42 11.00 13.86
C LEU A 70 16.18 11.50 13.14
N LEU A 71 15.15 10.66 12.96
CA LEU A 71 13.84 11.08 12.46
C LEU A 71 13.22 12.16 13.34
N ARG A 72 13.22 11.96 14.67
CA ARG A 72 12.69 12.95 15.63
C ARG A 72 13.45 14.28 15.56
N ILE A 73 14.79 14.24 15.48
CA ILE A 73 15.62 15.43 15.34
C ILE A 73 15.32 16.19 14.04
N ALA A 74 15.03 15.43 12.96
CA ALA A 74 14.69 16.02 11.67
C ALA A 74 13.21 16.43 11.54
N GLY A 75 12.38 16.22 12.56
CA GLY A 75 10.93 16.49 12.52
C GLY A 75 10.17 15.60 11.54
N LEU A 76 10.72 14.43 11.17
CA LEU A 76 10.12 13.54 10.21
C LEU A 76 9.29 12.45 10.90
N HIS A 77 8.11 12.18 10.34
CA HIS A 77 7.17 11.20 10.85
C HIS A 77 6.70 10.28 9.72
N GLY A 78 6.45 9.01 10.03
CA GLY A 78 5.78 8.10 9.10
C GLY A 78 4.26 8.25 9.19
N CYS A 79 3.56 7.84 8.14
CA CYS A 79 2.10 7.76 8.16
C CYS A 79 1.62 6.75 9.21
N HIS A 80 0.62 7.14 9.97
CA HIS A 80 -0.10 6.27 10.89
C HIS A 80 -1.53 6.09 10.41
N ARG A 81 -2.02 4.83 10.38
CA ARG A 81 -3.43 4.57 10.13
C ARG A 81 -4.26 5.27 11.20
N ARG A 82 -5.16 6.17 10.76
CA ARG A 82 -6.20 6.68 11.65
C ARG A 82 -7.16 5.52 11.95
N LYS A 83 -7.66 5.39 13.17
CA LYS A 83 -8.74 4.46 13.47
C LYS A 83 -9.97 4.92 12.68
N GLY A 84 -10.32 4.19 11.63
CA GLY A 84 -11.46 4.53 10.76
C GLY A 84 -12.78 4.27 11.45
N THR A 85 -13.78 5.05 11.07
CA THR A 85 -15.18 4.81 11.42
C THR A 85 -15.73 3.72 10.50
N ILE A 86 -16.42 2.73 11.04
CA ILE A 86 -17.08 1.66 10.27
C ILE A 86 -18.19 2.31 9.44
N THR A 87 -18.12 2.20 8.11
CA THR A 87 -19.06 2.86 7.17
C THR A 87 -20.01 1.91 6.45
N THR A 88 -20.04 0.62 6.77
CA THR A 88 -20.86 -0.37 6.05
C THR A 88 -22.30 -0.42 6.61
N ARG A 89 -23.31 -0.06 5.81
CA ARG A 89 -24.74 -0.32 6.06
C ARG A 89 -25.17 -1.57 5.30
N ARG A 90 -25.90 -2.45 5.98
CA ARG A 90 -26.47 -3.69 5.44
C ARG A 90 -27.45 -3.41 4.28
N GLY A 91 -27.28 -4.11 3.15
CA GLY A 91 -28.24 -4.22 2.06
C GLY A 91 -28.83 -5.65 2.02
N VAL A 92 -30.03 -5.78 1.43
CA VAL A 92 -30.91 -6.96 1.48
C VAL A 92 -30.61 -7.92 0.33
N GLU A 93 -30.59 -9.21 0.64
CA GLU A 93 -30.75 -10.46 -0.14
C GLU A 93 -30.24 -10.53 -1.61
N ALA A 94 -29.20 -11.35 -1.83
CA ALA A 94 -28.90 -12.02 -3.09
C ALA A 94 -28.43 -13.47 -2.80
N VAL A 95 -28.71 -14.38 -3.74
CA VAL A 95 -28.36 -15.82 -3.64
C VAL A 95 -26.84 -15.99 -3.46
N PRO A 96 -26.37 -16.74 -2.45
CA PRO A 96 -24.94 -16.86 -2.16
C PRO A 96 -24.21 -17.70 -3.21
N ALA A 97 -23.10 -17.19 -3.73
CA ALA A 97 -22.07 -18.05 -4.32
C ALA A 97 -21.22 -18.63 -3.18
N ASP A 98 -20.70 -19.85 -3.37
CA ASP A 98 -19.88 -20.52 -2.36
C ASP A 98 -18.69 -19.68 -1.91
N ASP A 99 -18.51 -19.52 -0.60
CA ASP A 99 -17.27 -18.98 -0.05
C ASP A 99 -16.16 -20.04 -0.16
N ARG A 100 -15.29 -19.89 -1.15
CA ARG A 100 -14.15 -20.79 -1.42
C ARG A 100 -12.90 -20.40 -0.64
N VAL A 101 -12.88 -19.22 -0.03
CA VAL A 101 -11.72 -18.67 0.68
C VAL A 101 -11.76 -19.02 2.16
N GLN A 102 -12.95 -19.09 2.76
CA GLN A 102 -13.16 -19.46 4.18
C GLN A 102 -12.21 -18.70 5.14
N ARG A 103 -12.00 -17.40 4.87
CA ARG A 103 -11.08 -16.52 5.61
C ARG A 103 -9.60 -16.89 5.52
N ASP A 104 -9.21 -17.86 4.72
CA ASP A 104 -7.80 -18.15 4.45
C ASP A 104 -7.31 -17.30 3.27
N PHE A 105 -6.84 -16.10 3.58
CA PHE A 105 -6.21 -15.17 2.62
C PHE A 105 -4.72 -15.46 2.48
N THR A 106 -4.35 -16.72 2.34
CA THR A 106 -2.99 -17.15 1.98
C THR A 106 -2.99 -17.75 0.58
N ALA A 107 -1.88 -17.58 -0.11
CA ALA A 107 -1.67 -18.19 -1.42
C ALA A 107 -0.23 -18.68 -1.50
N ALA A 108 -0.03 -19.91 -1.99
CA ALA A 108 1.30 -20.51 -2.12
C ALA A 108 2.07 -19.99 -3.33
N ALA A 109 1.39 -19.40 -4.31
CA ALA A 109 1.98 -18.91 -5.55
C ALA A 109 1.17 -17.72 -6.10
N PRO A 110 1.77 -16.92 -7.01
CA PRO A 110 1.03 -15.88 -7.74
C PRO A 110 -0.14 -16.48 -8.53
N ASN A 111 -1.18 -15.67 -8.75
CA ASN A 111 -2.35 -16.04 -9.55
C ASN A 111 -3.12 -17.29 -9.05
N ARG A 112 -3.14 -17.49 -7.73
CA ARG A 112 -4.01 -18.52 -7.11
C ARG A 112 -5.27 -17.91 -6.51
N LEU A 113 -5.13 -16.76 -5.91
CA LEU A 113 -6.24 -16.05 -5.28
C LEU A 113 -6.09 -14.55 -5.54
N TRP A 114 -7.09 -13.97 -6.18
CA TRP A 114 -7.25 -12.54 -6.35
C TRP A 114 -8.39 -12.05 -5.46
N VAL A 115 -8.20 -10.92 -4.81
CA VAL A 115 -9.25 -10.22 -4.06
C VAL A 115 -9.54 -8.89 -4.74
N ALA A 116 -10.80 -8.51 -4.78
CA ALA A 116 -11.23 -7.29 -5.44
C ALA A 116 -12.23 -6.51 -4.58
N ASP A 117 -12.19 -5.18 -4.74
CA ASP A 117 -13.12 -4.30 -4.07
C ASP A 117 -13.12 -2.92 -4.75
N ILE A 118 -14.11 -2.09 -4.40
CA ILE A 118 -14.32 -0.75 -4.93
C ILE A 118 -14.23 0.25 -3.79
N THR A 119 -13.50 1.34 -4.02
CA THR A 119 -13.52 2.51 -3.15
C THR A 119 -13.87 3.78 -3.93
N TYR A 120 -14.16 4.85 -3.21
CA TYR A 120 -14.39 6.17 -3.79
C TYR A 120 -13.30 7.14 -3.35
N ILE A 121 -12.87 7.97 -4.29
CA ILE A 121 -11.83 9.00 -4.10
C ILE A 121 -12.53 10.35 -4.13
N PRO A 122 -12.44 11.15 -3.07
CA PRO A 122 -13.09 12.45 -3.03
C PRO A 122 -12.40 13.43 -3.98
N THR A 123 -13.21 14.14 -4.79
CA THR A 123 -12.76 15.28 -5.61
C THR A 123 -13.74 16.43 -5.46
N TRP A 124 -13.33 17.64 -5.80
CA TRP A 124 -14.25 18.80 -5.81
C TRP A 124 -15.33 18.69 -6.90
N MET A 125 -15.12 17.80 -7.86
CA MET A 125 -16.08 17.51 -8.95
C MET A 125 -16.99 16.32 -8.65
N GLY A 126 -17.03 15.83 -7.42
CA GLY A 126 -17.73 14.59 -7.01
C GLY A 126 -16.78 13.42 -6.80
N PHE A 127 -17.33 12.23 -6.58
CA PHE A 127 -16.51 11.04 -6.34
C PHE A 127 -15.97 10.45 -7.65
N LEU A 128 -14.71 10.04 -7.61
CA LEU A 128 -14.10 9.13 -8.58
C LEU A 128 -14.11 7.73 -7.97
N TYR A 129 -14.68 6.75 -8.64
CA TYR A 129 -14.68 5.35 -8.19
C TYR A 129 -13.42 4.65 -8.69
N LEU A 130 -12.83 3.83 -7.83
CA LEU A 130 -11.65 3.01 -8.12
C LEU A 130 -11.97 1.57 -7.79
N ALA A 131 -12.02 0.69 -8.80
CA ALA A 131 -12.02 -0.76 -8.62
C ALA A 131 -10.58 -1.27 -8.68
N VAL A 132 -10.26 -2.24 -7.83
CA VAL A 132 -8.92 -2.81 -7.70
C VAL A 132 -8.99 -4.32 -7.59
N VAL A 133 -8.07 -5.01 -8.28
CA VAL A 133 -7.82 -6.44 -8.16
C VAL A 133 -6.40 -6.64 -7.61
N LEU A 134 -6.28 -7.34 -6.49
CA LEU A 134 -5.04 -7.56 -5.75
C LEU A 134 -4.74 -9.07 -5.72
N ASP A 135 -3.52 -9.44 -6.08
CA ASP A 135 -2.99 -10.79 -5.90
C ASP A 135 -2.59 -11.03 -4.44
N VAL A 136 -3.20 -12.03 -3.82
CA VAL A 136 -3.04 -12.30 -2.38
C VAL A 136 -1.62 -12.72 -2.02
N PHE A 137 -0.94 -13.47 -2.90
CA PHE A 137 0.41 -13.95 -2.68
C PHE A 137 1.42 -12.81 -2.50
N SER A 138 1.39 -11.86 -3.42
CA SER A 138 2.38 -10.78 -3.49
C SER A 138 1.86 -9.43 -3.00
N ARG A 139 0.55 -9.31 -2.74
CA ARG A 139 -0.14 -8.04 -2.49
C ARG A 139 -0.01 -7.04 -3.66
N ARG A 140 0.31 -7.54 -4.84
CA ARG A 140 0.44 -6.74 -6.05
C ARG A 140 -0.94 -6.36 -6.57
N ILE A 141 -1.13 -5.10 -6.93
CA ILE A 141 -2.29 -4.67 -7.69
C ILE A 141 -2.07 -5.11 -9.14
N VAL A 142 -2.87 -6.07 -9.58
CA VAL A 142 -2.77 -6.69 -10.90
C VAL A 142 -3.74 -6.06 -11.90
N GLY A 143 -4.86 -5.52 -11.42
CA GLY A 143 -5.82 -4.79 -12.23
C GLY A 143 -6.46 -3.65 -11.46
N TRP A 144 -6.83 -2.60 -12.16
CA TRP A 144 -7.57 -1.47 -11.61
C TRP A 144 -8.28 -0.71 -12.74
N ALA A 145 -9.39 -0.08 -12.39
CA ALA A 145 -10.12 0.81 -13.29
C ALA A 145 -10.69 1.99 -12.50
N MET A 146 -11.00 3.09 -13.19
CA MET A 146 -11.53 4.30 -12.59
C MET A 146 -12.70 4.84 -13.41
N ALA A 147 -13.80 5.14 -12.74
CA ALA A 147 -14.99 5.75 -13.34
C ALA A 147 -15.43 7.01 -12.57
N ASP A 148 -15.91 8.00 -13.30
CA ASP A 148 -16.53 9.18 -12.71
C ASP A 148 -17.89 8.81 -12.13
N GLY A 149 -18.25 9.40 -11.01
CA GLY A 149 -19.47 9.07 -10.30
C GLY A 149 -20.73 9.50 -11.06
N SER A 150 -21.30 8.58 -11.83
CA SER A 150 -22.69 8.68 -12.24
C SER A 150 -23.57 7.83 -11.32
N PRO A 151 -24.78 8.30 -10.95
CA PRO A 151 -25.68 7.52 -10.09
C PRO A 151 -26.31 6.29 -10.75
N LEU A 152 -26.06 6.04 -12.05
CA LEU A 152 -26.64 4.94 -12.83
C LEU A 152 -25.84 3.64 -12.62
N GLY A 153 -26.52 2.61 -12.10
CA GLY A 153 -25.94 1.33 -11.66
C GLY A 153 -25.16 0.51 -12.71
N SER A 154 -25.33 0.76 -14.03
CA SER A 154 -24.61 0.06 -15.10
C SER A 154 -23.11 0.38 -15.12
N MET A 155 -22.71 1.63 -14.86
CA MET A 155 -21.28 2.03 -14.87
C MET A 155 -20.44 1.33 -13.78
N ARG A 156 -21.05 0.85 -12.71
CA ARG A 156 -20.33 0.11 -11.66
C ARG A 156 -19.98 -1.32 -12.08
N ALA A 157 -20.84 -1.98 -12.86
CA ALA A 157 -20.57 -3.31 -13.40
C ALA A 157 -19.44 -3.27 -14.44
N GLU A 158 -19.43 -2.29 -15.34
CA GLU A 158 -18.36 -2.05 -16.31
C GLU A 158 -17.03 -1.79 -15.61
N LEU A 159 -17.03 -0.99 -14.55
CA LEU A 159 -15.83 -0.65 -13.79
C LEU A 159 -15.10 -1.90 -13.23
N VAL A 160 -15.84 -2.87 -12.70
CA VAL A 160 -15.22 -4.11 -12.17
C VAL A 160 -14.78 -5.05 -13.29
N VAL A 161 -15.48 -5.05 -14.43
CA VAL A 161 -15.06 -5.80 -15.62
C VAL A 161 -13.76 -5.22 -16.18
N ASP A 162 -13.63 -3.92 -16.32
CA ASP A 162 -12.43 -3.25 -16.79
C ASP A 162 -11.21 -3.54 -15.90
N ALA A 163 -11.40 -3.53 -14.57
CA ALA A 163 -10.34 -3.89 -13.62
C ALA A 163 -9.94 -5.36 -13.76
N LEU A 164 -10.91 -6.26 -13.93
CA LEU A 164 -10.67 -7.69 -14.17
C LEU A 164 -9.95 -7.91 -15.49
N ASP A 165 -10.39 -7.26 -16.57
CA ASP A 165 -9.76 -7.39 -17.89
C ASP A 165 -8.30 -6.93 -17.89
N MET A 166 -8.01 -5.84 -17.19
CA MET A 166 -6.62 -5.43 -16.98
C MET A 166 -5.82 -6.50 -16.26
N ALA A 167 -6.38 -7.11 -15.20
CA ALA A 167 -5.72 -8.18 -14.45
C ALA A 167 -5.44 -9.40 -15.35
N ILE A 168 -6.43 -9.85 -16.11
CA ILE A 168 -6.32 -10.98 -17.04
C ILE A 168 -5.25 -10.70 -18.12
N ALA A 169 -5.31 -9.51 -18.74
CA ALA A 169 -4.36 -9.14 -19.80
C ALA A 169 -2.90 -9.07 -19.30
N ARG A 170 -2.70 -8.57 -18.08
CA ARG A 170 -1.36 -8.45 -17.46
C ARG A 170 -0.81 -9.78 -16.97
N ARG A 171 -1.67 -10.61 -16.41
CA ARG A 171 -1.24 -11.82 -15.70
C ARG A 171 -1.33 -13.07 -16.57
N ARG A 172 -2.23 -13.09 -17.56
CA ARG A 172 -2.52 -14.27 -18.41
C ARG A 172 -2.57 -15.54 -17.56
N PRO A 173 -3.42 -15.59 -16.55
CA PRO A 173 -3.40 -16.66 -15.59
C PRO A 173 -3.85 -17.97 -16.25
N GLU A 174 -3.36 -19.09 -15.74
CA GLU A 174 -3.95 -20.40 -16.02
C GLU A 174 -5.36 -20.48 -15.42
N ALA A 175 -6.19 -21.37 -15.94
CA ALA A 175 -7.51 -21.63 -15.38
C ALA A 175 -7.41 -22.08 -13.91
N GLY A 176 -8.44 -21.71 -13.11
CA GLY A 176 -8.54 -22.10 -11.72
C GLY A 176 -8.11 -21.03 -10.70
N VAL A 177 -7.79 -19.81 -11.14
CA VAL A 177 -7.64 -18.67 -10.23
C VAL A 177 -8.95 -18.43 -9.52
N ILE A 178 -8.93 -18.23 -8.22
CA ILE A 178 -10.10 -17.82 -7.43
C ILE A 178 -10.14 -16.29 -7.41
N HIS A 179 -11.26 -15.70 -7.85
CA HIS A 179 -11.56 -14.27 -7.70
C HIS A 179 -12.56 -14.09 -6.57
N HIS A 180 -12.11 -13.50 -5.47
CA HIS A 180 -12.91 -13.25 -4.30
C HIS A 180 -13.29 -11.77 -4.19
N SER A 181 -14.57 -11.48 -3.97
CA SER A 181 -15.10 -10.13 -3.78
C SER A 181 -16.17 -10.11 -2.70
N ASP A 182 -16.55 -8.93 -2.26
CA ASP A 182 -17.73 -8.75 -1.42
C ASP A 182 -19.05 -9.04 -2.18
N HIS A 183 -20.19 -8.96 -1.46
CA HIS A 183 -21.51 -9.13 -2.02
C HIS A 183 -22.04 -7.90 -2.78
N GLY A 184 -21.19 -7.00 -3.25
CA GLY A 184 -21.61 -5.83 -4.03
C GLY A 184 -22.37 -6.22 -5.30
N SER A 185 -23.44 -5.49 -5.62
CA SER A 185 -24.28 -5.73 -6.81
C SER A 185 -23.49 -5.73 -8.12
N GLN A 186 -22.35 -5.09 -8.16
CA GLN A 186 -21.44 -5.01 -9.29
C GLN A 186 -20.85 -6.38 -9.66
N TYR A 187 -20.49 -7.17 -8.64
CA TYR A 187 -19.91 -8.51 -8.78
C TYR A 187 -20.94 -9.59 -9.02
N THR A 188 -22.25 -9.25 -8.93
CA THR A 188 -23.37 -10.15 -9.22
C THR A 188 -23.91 -10.01 -10.63
N SER A 189 -23.37 -9.07 -11.43
CA SER A 189 -23.84 -8.85 -12.80
C SER A 189 -23.54 -10.08 -13.70
N LEU A 190 -24.46 -10.36 -14.62
CA LEU A 190 -24.28 -11.45 -15.60
C LEU A 190 -23.01 -11.26 -16.44
N THR A 191 -22.72 -10.03 -16.84
CA THR A 191 -21.54 -9.69 -17.63
C THR A 191 -20.25 -10.03 -16.88
N PHE A 192 -20.15 -9.71 -15.58
CA PHE A 192 -19.01 -10.02 -14.77
C PHE A 192 -18.84 -11.55 -14.57
N GLY A 193 -19.95 -12.25 -14.28
CA GLY A 193 -19.94 -13.71 -14.16
C GLY A 193 -19.52 -14.41 -15.45
N GLN A 194 -20.02 -13.97 -16.62
CA GLN A 194 -19.61 -14.48 -17.91
C GLN A 194 -18.13 -14.23 -18.17
N ARG A 195 -17.62 -13.05 -17.84
CA ARG A 195 -16.21 -12.72 -18.03
C ARG A 195 -15.27 -13.57 -17.19
N LEU A 196 -15.63 -13.87 -15.93
CA LEU A 196 -14.89 -14.85 -15.11
C LEU A 196 -14.87 -16.23 -15.73
N HIS A 197 -16.05 -16.71 -16.16
CA HIS A 197 -16.21 -18.02 -16.79
C HIS A 197 -15.32 -18.15 -18.04
N ASP A 198 -15.38 -17.16 -18.94
CA ASP A 198 -14.60 -17.16 -20.20
C ASP A 198 -13.09 -17.13 -19.95
N ALA A 199 -12.65 -16.59 -18.83
CA ALA A 199 -11.26 -16.58 -18.41
C ALA A 199 -10.85 -17.82 -17.59
N GLY A 200 -11.76 -18.76 -17.33
CA GLY A 200 -11.51 -19.91 -16.46
C GLY A 200 -11.25 -19.56 -14.99
N ILE A 201 -11.77 -18.40 -14.54
CA ILE A 201 -11.60 -17.90 -13.17
C ILE A 201 -12.81 -18.32 -12.32
N LEU A 202 -12.55 -18.84 -11.15
CA LEU A 202 -13.56 -19.29 -10.21
C LEU A 202 -14.07 -18.13 -9.34
N ALA A 203 -15.36 -17.85 -9.38
CA ALA A 203 -15.95 -16.87 -8.49
C ALA A 203 -16.00 -17.40 -7.05
N SER A 204 -15.65 -16.52 -6.10
CA SER A 204 -15.85 -16.71 -4.65
C SER A 204 -16.39 -15.43 -4.05
N ARG A 205 -17.29 -15.55 -3.10
CA ARG A 205 -17.89 -14.39 -2.41
C ARG A 205 -17.83 -14.61 -0.91
N GLY A 206 -17.52 -13.54 -0.18
CA GLY A 206 -17.53 -13.54 1.26
C GLY A 206 -18.92 -13.85 1.84
N SER A 207 -19.00 -14.19 3.10
CA SER A 207 -20.26 -14.36 3.81
C SER A 207 -20.97 -13.02 4.02
N GLN A 208 -22.28 -13.02 4.01
CA GLN A 208 -23.06 -11.79 4.10
C GLN A 208 -22.85 -11.10 5.45
N GLY A 209 -22.24 -9.91 5.44
CA GLY A 209 -22.11 -9.05 6.64
C GLY A 209 -20.87 -9.29 7.49
N ASP A 210 -19.87 -10.04 7.02
CA ASP A 210 -18.63 -10.25 7.75
C ASP A 210 -17.51 -9.32 7.23
N CYS A 211 -17.06 -8.41 8.08
CA CYS A 211 -15.99 -7.46 7.79
C CYS A 211 -14.60 -8.11 7.63
N TYR A 212 -14.44 -9.37 8.01
CA TYR A 212 -13.16 -10.09 7.86
C TYR A 212 -12.95 -10.68 6.47
N ASP A 213 -14.02 -10.78 5.67
CA ASP A 213 -13.98 -11.43 4.36
C ASP A 213 -13.20 -10.64 3.29
N ASN A 214 -12.80 -9.38 3.56
CA ASN A 214 -11.96 -8.60 2.65
C ASN A 214 -10.84 -7.79 3.36
N ALA A 215 -10.30 -8.32 4.44
CA ALA A 215 -9.28 -7.64 5.27
C ALA A 215 -8.04 -7.19 4.48
N LEU A 216 -7.71 -7.87 3.36
CA LEU A 216 -6.59 -7.46 2.49
C LEU A 216 -6.91 -6.18 1.72
N MET A 217 -8.12 -6.05 1.17
CA MET A 217 -8.56 -4.85 0.48
C MET A 217 -8.74 -3.69 1.45
N GLU A 218 -9.31 -3.93 2.63
CA GLU A 218 -9.36 -2.92 3.69
C GLU A 218 -7.96 -2.42 4.07
N SER A 219 -6.99 -3.35 4.19
CA SER A 219 -5.59 -3.01 4.45
C SER A 219 -4.97 -2.19 3.32
N PHE A 220 -5.30 -2.48 2.07
CA PHE A 220 -4.86 -1.72 0.91
C PHE A 220 -5.49 -0.32 0.91
N PHE A 221 -6.81 -0.20 1.07
CA PHE A 221 -7.48 1.10 1.07
C PHE A 221 -7.06 1.99 2.25
N ALA A 222 -6.85 1.41 3.43
CA ALA A 222 -6.25 2.15 4.54
C ALA A 222 -4.83 2.64 4.23
N THR A 223 -4.08 1.93 3.40
CA THR A 223 -2.78 2.38 2.91
C THR A 223 -2.92 3.51 1.90
N LEU A 224 -3.86 3.39 0.94
CA LEU A 224 -4.17 4.42 -0.04
C LEU A 224 -4.61 5.72 0.65
N GLU A 225 -5.53 5.62 1.61
CA GLU A 225 -6.00 6.75 2.42
C GLU A 225 -4.85 7.43 3.16
N CYS A 226 -4.02 6.64 3.84
CA CYS A 226 -2.95 7.16 4.70
C CYS A 226 -1.77 7.74 3.90
N GLU A 227 -1.40 7.11 2.77
CA GLU A 227 -0.16 7.41 2.05
C GLU A 227 -0.37 8.28 0.80
N LEU A 228 -1.59 8.38 0.28
CA LEU A 228 -1.91 9.21 -0.89
C LEU A 228 -2.93 10.30 -0.58
N LEU A 229 -4.07 9.96 0.02
CA LEU A 229 -5.18 10.89 0.20
C LEU A 229 -4.95 11.83 1.40
N ASP A 230 -4.50 11.28 2.53
CA ASP A 230 -4.28 12.02 3.81
C ASP A 230 -5.48 12.91 4.20
N GLY A 231 -6.70 12.41 3.93
CA GLY A 231 -7.95 13.14 4.18
C GLY A 231 -8.20 14.31 3.24
N ARG A 232 -7.50 14.42 2.11
CA ARG A 232 -7.65 15.51 1.13
C ARG A 232 -8.51 15.06 -0.05
N ALA A 233 -9.21 16.02 -0.65
CA ALA A 233 -9.90 15.84 -1.92
C ALA A 233 -9.05 16.42 -3.07
N PHE A 234 -9.06 15.74 -4.21
CA PHE A 234 -8.41 16.24 -5.42
C PHE A 234 -9.24 17.36 -6.08
N PRO A 235 -8.61 18.38 -6.67
CA PRO A 235 -9.34 19.42 -7.39
C PRO A 235 -10.18 18.89 -8.56
N THR A 236 -9.66 17.91 -9.31
CA THR A 236 -10.33 17.34 -10.50
C THR A 236 -10.15 15.83 -10.57
N HIS A 237 -11.07 15.14 -11.26
CA HIS A 237 -10.94 13.71 -11.58
C HIS A 237 -9.63 13.40 -12.31
N ARG A 238 -9.19 14.26 -13.24
CA ARG A 238 -7.91 14.09 -13.96
C ARG A 238 -6.72 14.06 -13.01
N MET A 239 -6.65 14.99 -12.06
CA MET A 239 -5.56 15.00 -11.06
C MET A 239 -5.60 13.76 -10.17
N ALA A 240 -6.80 13.33 -9.76
CA ALA A 240 -6.97 12.11 -8.99
C ALA A 240 -6.49 10.87 -9.78
N ARG A 241 -6.88 10.75 -11.06
CA ARG A 241 -6.45 9.64 -11.94
C ARG A 241 -4.93 9.57 -12.08
N THR A 242 -4.27 10.71 -12.33
CA THR A 242 -2.81 10.77 -12.44
C THR A 242 -2.14 10.36 -11.13
N ALA A 243 -2.57 10.91 -10.00
CA ALA A 243 -1.98 10.60 -8.69
C ALA A 243 -2.18 9.13 -8.29
N LEU A 244 -3.35 8.55 -8.60
CA LEU A 244 -3.63 7.13 -8.36
C LEU A 244 -2.77 6.23 -9.26
N PHE A 245 -2.64 6.56 -10.55
CA PHE A 245 -1.75 5.83 -11.46
C PHE A 245 -0.30 5.82 -10.95
N GLU A 246 0.24 6.98 -10.60
CA GLU A 246 1.60 7.10 -10.05
C GLU A 246 1.77 6.37 -8.73
N PHE A 247 0.71 6.36 -7.90
CA PHE A 247 0.74 5.63 -6.66
C PHE A 247 0.72 4.12 -6.88
N LEU A 248 -0.19 3.60 -7.70
CA LEU A 248 -0.36 2.17 -7.91
C LEU A 248 0.83 1.56 -8.68
N GLU A 249 1.19 2.16 -9.81
CA GLU A 249 2.21 1.59 -10.71
C GLU A 249 3.62 2.05 -10.35
N GLY A 250 3.80 3.33 -10.05
CA GLY A 250 5.12 3.90 -9.78
C GLY A 250 5.64 3.66 -8.37
N PHE A 251 4.76 3.52 -7.39
CA PHE A 251 5.17 3.41 -5.99
C PHE A 251 4.70 2.12 -5.31
N TYR A 252 3.39 1.84 -5.24
CA TYR A 252 2.85 0.74 -4.46
C TYR A 252 3.38 -0.62 -4.94
N ASN A 253 3.29 -0.91 -6.22
CA ASN A 253 3.70 -2.20 -6.79
C ASN A 253 5.23 -2.36 -6.83
N THR A 254 5.97 -1.28 -7.09
CA THR A 254 7.39 -1.37 -7.47
C THR A 254 8.37 -0.97 -6.36
N GLN A 255 7.97 -0.08 -5.46
CA GLN A 255 8.87 0.51 -4.47
C GLN A 255 8.42 0.29 -3.03
N ARG A 256 7.10 0.33 -2.80
CA ARG A 256 6.57 0.32 -1.45
C ARG A 256 6.88 -0.96 -0.69
N ARG A 257 7.57 -0.81 0.44
CA ARG A 257 7.94 -1.95 1.30
C ARG A 257 6.78 -2.43 2.14
N HIS A 258 6.50 -3.73 2.07
CA HIS A 258 5.45 -4.40 2.82
C HIS A 258 6.02 -5.25 3.95
N SER A 259 5.57 -5.03 5.18
CA SER A 259 6.03 -5.81 6.35
C SER A 259 5.67 -7.30 6.22
N ALA A 260 4.51 -7.61 5.63
CA ALA A 260 4.07 -8.98 5.37
C ALA A 260 4.90 -9.70 4.28
N LEU A 261 5.66 -8.97 3.48
CA LEU A 261 6.55 -9.48 2.42
C LEU A 261 8.03 -9.32 2.80
N ASN A 262 8.37 -9.43 4.07
CA ASN A 262 9.73 -9.21 4.57
C ASN A 262 10.33 -7.86 4.14
N TYR A 263 9.52 -6.83 4.04
CA TYR A 263 9.88 -5.51 3.55
C TYR A 263 10.37 -5.47 2.10
N LEU A 264 9.96 -6.42 1.27
CA LEU A 264 10.07 -6.32 -0.20
C LEU A 264 8.88 -5.53 -0.77
N SER A 265 9.06 -4.99 -1.98
CA SER A 265 7.92 -4.51 -2.76
C SER A 265 7.15 -5.71 -3.35
N PRO A 266 5.88 -5.56 -3.73
CA PRO A 266 5.12 -6.61 -4.41
C PRO A 266 5.86 -7.20 -5.61
N SER A 267 6.43 -6.35 -6.46
CA SER A 267 7.17 -6.76 -7.66
C SER A 267 8.47 -7.47 -7.33
N ASP A 268 9.20 -7.03 -6.31
CA ASP A 268 10.45 -7.69 -5.89
C ASP A 268 10.15 -9.06 -5.27
N TYR A 269 9.07 -9.17 -4.51
CA TYR A 269 8.65 -10.42 -3.89
C TYR A 269 8.32 -11.48 -4.96
N GLU A 270 7.57 -11.13 -6.01
CA GLU A 270 7.28 -12.03 -7.12
C GLU A 270 8.54 -12.42 -7.90
N ARG A 271 9.44 -11.47 -8.17
CA ARG A 271 10.71 -11.77 -8.86
C ARG A 271 11.54 -12.79 -8.09
N GLY A 272 11.64 -12.65 -6.78
CA GLY A 272 12.33 -13.61 -5.93
C GLY A 272 11.72 -15.00 -5.99
N TRP A 273 10.39 -15.11 -6.02
CA TRP A 273 9.69 -16.38 -6.12
C TRP A 273 9.92 -17.06 -7.49
N THR A 274 9.81 -16.31 -8.59
CA THR A 274 10.02 -16.83 -9.95
C THR A 274 11.43 -17.40 -10.12
N SER A 275 12.44 -16.71 -9.57
CA SER A 275 13.84 -17.16 -9.63
C SER A 275 14.05 -18.49 -8.90
N VAL A 276 13.40 -18.70 -7.75
CA VAL A 276 13.48 -19.96 -6.99
C VAL A 276 12.75 -21.09 -7.69
N SER A 277 11.55 -20.81 -8.24
CA SER A 277 10.73 -21.83 -8.92
C SER A 277 11.32 -22.28 -10.25
N GLN A 278 12.20 -21.52 -10.87
CA GLN A 278 12.93 -21.91 -12.10
C GLN A 278 14.20 -22.71 -11.80
N MET A 279 14.66 -22.74 -10.56
CA MET A 279 15.85 -23.49 -10.12
C MET A 279 15.50 -24.86 -9.47
N ALA A 280 14.24 -25.10 -9.18
CA ALA A 280 13.72 -26.33 -8.58
C ALA A 280 13.08 -27.26 -9.66
#